data_7e3dea5b9f76bb78213a43837a8e0dff
#
_entry.id   7e3dea5b9f76bb78213a43837a8e0dff
#
_cell.length_a   1.000
_cell.length_b   1.000
_cell.length_c   1.000
_cell.angle_alpha   90.00
_cell.angle_beta   90.00
_cell.angle_gamma   90.00
#
_symmetry.space_group_name_H-M   'P 1'
#
loop_
_entity.id
_entity.type
_entity.pdbx_description
1 polymer ?
#
loop_
_entity_poly.entity_id
_entity_poly.type
_entity_poly.pdbx_seq_one_letter_code
_entity_poly.pdbx_strand_id
1 'polypeptide(L)'
;LTLGLIVTSVAITISSVEVPNNIFSTGQVKLNLNNKQAVIMPNEYLFEPGMTVVKDFFLENEGAECWYKLYFRNVAGDLANVLDVTVKNGDTILCSGKMSDLTRENMQFIGSLPAKGEPGSRLDLTISFYFPKDAGNTAQNGTLQFDLCADGTQVRNNPGKNF
;
A
#
# COMPACT_ATOMS: atom_id res chain seq x y z
N LEU A 1 4.16 -37.53 26.24
CA LEU A 1 4.82 -36.41 25.58
C LEU A 1 3.78 -35.61 24.77
N THR A 2 3.25 -34.55 25.37
CA THR A 2 2.31 -33.65 24.69
C THR A 2 3.10 -32.69 23.81
N LEU A 3 3.09 -32.89 22.53
CA LEU A 3 3.54 -31.85 21.57
C LEU A 3 2.51 -30.73 21.63
N GLY A 4 2.83 -29.67 22.36
CA GLY A 4 2.05 -28.44 22.31
C GLY A 4 2.21 -27.82 20.91
N LEU A 5 1.14 -27.80 20.13
CA LEU A 5 1.06 -27.02 18.89
C LEU A 5 1.12 -25.55 19.28
N ILE A 6 2.29 -24.93 19.18
CA ILE A 6 2.40 -23.49 19.33
C ILE A 6 1.86 -22.88 18.05
N VAL A 7 0.58 -22.51 18.06
CA VAL A 7 -0.01 -21.68 17.00
C VAL A 7 0.50 -20.27 17.19
N THR A 8 1.45 -19.86 16.38
CA THR A 8 1.95 -18.50 16.36
C THR A 8 1.03 -17.66 15.48
N SER A 9 0.24 -16.84 16.12
CA SER A 9 -0.64 -15.89 15.43
C SER A 9 0.05 -14.53 15.30
N VAL A 10 -0.08 -13.94 14.12
CA VAL A 10 0.44 -12.62 13.80
C VAL A 10 -0.74 -11.72 13.43
N ALA A 11 -0.86 -10.57 14.10
CA ALA A 11 -1.90 -9.60 13.82
C ALA A 11 -1.35 -8.46 12.95
N ILE A 12 -1.98 -8.21 11.80
CA ILE A 12 -1.73 -7.03 10.98
C ILE A 12 -2.78 -5.99 11.28
N THR A 13 -2.35 -4.76 11.59
CA THR A 13 -3.22 -3.63 11.85
C THR A 13 -2.90 -2.49 10.90
N ILE A 14 -3.91 -1.99 10.19
CA ILE A 14 -3.80 -0.75 9.41
C ILE A 14 -4.43 0.38 10.21
N SER A 15 -3.71 1.48 10.39
CA SER A 15 -4.18 2.61 11.17
C SER A 15 -4.94 3.64 10.34
N SER A 16 -4.53 3.93 9.11
CA SER A 16 -5.20 4.91 8.24
C SER A 16 -4.83 4.80 6.78
N VAL A 17 -5.66 5.43 5.95
CA VAL A 17 -5.39 5.68 4.52
C VAL A 17 -5.48 7.18 4.30
N GLU A 18 -4.40 7.81 3.81
CA GLU A 18 -4.34 9.23 3.57
C GLU A 18 -4.16 9.58 2.10
N VAL A 19 -4.79 10.68 1.70
CA VAL A 19 -4.60 11.30 0.39
C VAL A 19 -4.26 12.77 0.62
N PRO A 20 -2.98 13.16 0.46
CA PRO A 20 -2.60 14.57 0.58
C PRO A 20 -3.27 15.41 -0.52
N ASN A 21 -3.75 16.59 -0.15
CA ASN A 21 -4.35 17.53 -1.08
C ASN A 21 -3.27 18.40 -1.74
N ASN A 22 -3.08 18.21 -3.04
CA ASN A 22 -2.24 19.08 -3.85
C ASN A 22 -3.12 20.06 -4.63
N ILE A 23 -3.04 21.36 -4.30
CA ILE A 23 -3.80 22.42 -4.96
C ILE A 23 -2.87 23.21 -5.88
N PHE A 24 -3.22 23.26 -7.18
CA PHE A 24 -2.48 24.04 -8.18
C PHE A 24 -3.38 25.08 -8.83
N SER A 25 -2.79 26.19 -9.29
CA SER A 25 -3.50 27.36 -9.84
C SER A 25 -4.31 27.08 -11.12
N THR A 26 -4.06 25.99 -11.84
CA THR A 26 -4.66 25.68 -13.15
C THR A 26 -5.45 24.38 -13.19
N GLY A 27 -5.60 23.70 -12.08
CA GLY A 27 -6.35 22.44 -11.96
C GLY A 27 -6.18 21.85 -10.58
N GLN A 28 -7.22 21.20 -10.10
CA GLN A 28 -7.19 20.53 -8.81
C GLN A 28 -6.87 19.06 -9.02
N VAL A 29 -5.77 18.60 -8.43
CA VAL A 29 -5.51 17.18 -8.28
C VAL A 29 -6.31 16.68 -7.08
N LYS A 30 -7.15 15.69 -7.31
CA LYS A 30 -7.96 15.08 -6.26
C LYS A 30 -7.98 13.58 -6.42
N LEU A 31 -7.35 12.88 -5.50
CA LEU A 31 -7.32 11.43 -5.47
C LEU A 31 -8.26 10.87 -4.40
N ASN A 32 -8.93 9.78 -4.75
CA ASN A 32 -9.68 8.95 -3.83
C ASN A 32 -8.96 7.61 -3.69
N LEU A 33 -8.41 7.34 -2.52
CA LEU A 33 -7.78 6.08 -2.19
C LEU A 33 -8.72 5.28 -1.29
N ASN A 34 -9.30 4.22 -1.87
CA ASN A 34 -10.15 3.25 -1.19
C ASN A 34 -11.27 3.83 -0.30
N ASN A 35 -11.85 4.99 -0.71
CA ASN A 35 -12.82 5.75 0.10
C ASN A 35 -12.35 6.03 1.54
N LYS A 36 -11.03 6.15 1.76
CA LYS A 36 -10.39 6.28 3.08
C LYS A 36 -10.64 5.08 4.01
N GLN A 37 -11.00 3.94 3.45
CA GLN A 37 -11.20 2.72 4.23
C GLN A 37 -9.90 1.91 4.30
N ALA A 38 -9.65 1.33 5.45
CA ALA A 38 -8.52 0.42 5.65
C ALA A 38 -8.62 -0.77 4.69
N VAL A 39 -7.49 -1.17 4.12
CA VAL A 39 -7.38 -2.35 3.25
C VAL A 39 -7.43 -3.64 4.06
N ILE A 40 -6.87 -3.63 5.27
CA ILE A 40 -6.96 -4.71 6.25
C ILE A 40 -7.50 -4.13 7.56
N MET A 41 -8.47 -4.83 8.17
CA MET A 41 -8.99 -4.45 9.48
C MET A 41 -8.09 -5.00 10.61
N PRO A 42 -8.07 -4.34 11.78
CA PRO A 42 -7.34 -4.83 12.94
C PRO A 42 -7.73 -6.27 13.28
N ASN A 43 -6.73 -7.12 13.52
CA ASN A 43 -6.91 -8.53 13.90
C ASN A 43 -7.72 -9.38 12.91
N GLU A 44 -7.83 -8.95 11.66
CA GLU A 44 -8.59 -9.68 10.65
C GLU A 44 -7.92 -11.00 10.23
N TYR A 45 -6.58 -11.07 10.29
CA TYR A 45 -5.82 -12.23 9.84
C TYR A 45 -4.79 -12.71 10.85
N LEU A 46 -4.66 -14.03 10.86
CA LEU A 46 -3.54 -14.74 11.47
C LEU A 46 -2.56 -15.10 10.35
N PHE A 47 -1.30 -14.75 10.53
CA PHE A 47 -0.23 -15.07 9.59
C PHE A 47 0.63 -16.18 10.13
N GLU A 48 0.88 -17.17 9.28
CA GLU A 48 1.87 -18.22 9.54
C GLU A 48 2.96 -18.17 8.47
N PRO A 49 4.20 -18.56 8.78
CA PRO A 49 5.26 -18.64 7.79
C PRO A 49 4.83 -19.42 6.55
N GLY A 50 5.05 -18.84 5.40
CA GLY A 50 4.65 -19.38 4.10
C GLY A 50 3.27 -18.96 3.61
N MET A 51 2.48 -18.26 4.42
CA MET A 51 1.19 -17.72 3.98
C MET A 51 1.32 -16.45 3.17
N THR A 52 0.37 -16.27 2.28
CA THR A 52 0.16 -15.00 1.55
C THR A 52 -1.28 -14.54 1.77
N VAL A 53 -1.43 -13.29 2.13
CA VAL A 53 -2.75 -12.63 2.17
C VAL A 53 -2.82 -11.61 1.05
N VAL A 54 -3.93 -11.63 0.30
CA VAL A 54 -4.19 -10.70 -0.80
C VAL A 54 -5.44 -9.89 -0.49
N LYS A 55 -5.34 -8.57 -0.70
CA LYS A 55 -6.45 -7.63 -0.54
C LYS A 55 -6.60 -6.76 -1.76
N ASP A 56 -7.85 -6.43 -2.06
CA ASP A 56 -8.20 -5.49 -3.12
C ASP A 56 -8.41 -4.09 -2.54
N PHE A 57 -8.01 -3.09 -3.31
CA PHE A 57 -8.30 -1.68 -3.04
C PHE A 57 -8.31 -0.92 -4.36
N PHE A 58 -8.63 0.36 -4.34
CA PHE A 58 -8.62 1.16 -5.55
C PHE A 58 -7.98 2.53 -5.35
N LEU A 59 -7.50 3.09 -6.44
CA LEU A 59 -7.09 4.49 -6.56
C LEU A 59 -7.87 5.13 -7.70
N GLU A 60 -8.58 6.22 -7.44
CA GLU A 60 -9.39 6.93 -8.42
C GLU A 60 -9.02 8.40 -8.47
N ASN A 61 -8.93 8.94 -9.69
CA ASN A 61 -8.75 10.37 -9.89
C ASN A 61 -10.12 11.05 -9.98
N GLU A 62 -10.41 11.91 -9.03
CA GLU A 62 -11.62 12.74 -8.97
C GLU A 62 -11.38 14.18 -9.45
N GLY A 63 -10.21 14.45 -10.04
CA GLY A 63 -9.78 15.77 -10.48
C GLY A 63 -9.26 15.81 -11.91
N ALA A 64 -8.34 16.72 -12.17
CA ALA A 64 -7.61 16.81 -13.42
C ALA A 64 -6.61 15.66 -13.59
N GLU A 65 -6.17 15.39 -14.83
CA GLU A 65 -5.11 14.42 -15.12
C GLU A 65 -3.90 14.63 -14.21
N CYS A 66 -3.38 13.57 -13.64
CA CYS A 66 -2.30 13.65 -12.66
C CYS A 66 -1.29 12.50 -12.77
N TRP A 67 -0.07 12.77 -12.32
CA TRP A 67 0.87 11.74 -11.91
C TRP A 67 0.50 11.29 -10.51
N TYR A 68 0.70 10.00 -10.21
CA TYR A 68 0.48 9.47 -8.87
C TYR A 68 1.65 8.62 -8.39
N LYS A 69 1.81 8.56 -7.08
CA LYS A 69 2.75 7.70 -6.37
C LYS A 69 2.05 7.08 -5.17
N LEU A 70 2.15 5.75 -5.03
CA LEU A 70 1.70 5.02 -3.85
C LEU A 70 2.89 4.72 -2.94
N TYR A 71 2.71 4.80 -1.64
CA TYR A 71 3.76 4.51 -0.67
C TYR A 71 3.15 4.20 0.70
N PHE A 72 4.01 3.78 1.63
CA PHE A 72 3.61 3.49 3.01
C PHE A 72 4.33 4.43 3.96
N ARG A 73 3.65 4.80 5.04
CA ARG A 73 4.24 5.59 6.12
C ARG A 73 3.69 5.12 7.47
N ASN A 74 4.23 5.67 8.57
CA ASN A 74 3.90 5.28 9.93
C ASN A 74 4.00 3.76 10.14
N VAL A 75 4.93 3.15 9.43
CA VAL A 75 5.17 1.71 9.48
C VAL A 75 5.81 1.35 10.81
N ALA A 76 5.15 0.50 11.58
CA ALA A 76 5.59 0.07 12.90
C ALA A 76 5.26 -1.41 13.13
N GLY A 77 6.00 -2.02 14.03
CA GLY A 77 5.82 -3.42 14.41
C GLY A 77 6.90 -4.35 13.86
N ASP A 78 7.01 -5.52 14.46
CA ASP A 78 8.09 -6.48 14.19
C ASP A 78 8.03 -7.05 12.77
N LEU A 79 6.86 -7.05 12.15
CA LEU A 79 6.65 -7.59 10.81
C LEU A 79 7.05 -6.63 9.69
N ALA A 80 7.34 -5.39 9.99
CA ALA A 80 7.68 -4.36 8.97
C ALA A 80 8.89 -4.76 8.12
N ASN A 81 9.88 -5.43 8.72
CA ASN A 81 11.08 -5.92 8.07
C ASN A 81 11.01 -7.41 7.68
N VAL A 82 9.89 -8.06 7.97
CA VAL A 82 9.70 -9.50 7.74
C VAL A 82 8.83 -9.75 6.51
N LEU A 83 7.67 -9.14 6.44
CA LEU A 83 6.73 -9.37 5.35
C LEU A 83 7.23 -8.78 4.03
N ASP A 84 7.11 -9.58 2.98
CA ASP A 84 7.25 -9.09 1.61
C ASP A 84 5.91 -8.59 1.11
N VAL A 85 5.89 -7.35 0.70
CA VAL A 85 4.69 -6.66 0.21
C VAL A 85 4.81 -6.42 -1.28
N THR A 86 3.73 -6.69 -2.02
CA THR A 86 3.66 -6.41 -3.45
C THR A 86 2.34 -5.75 -3.79
N VAL A 87 2.38 -4.63 -4.49
CA VAL A 87 1.20 -3.94 -5.03
C VAL A 87 1.17 -4.12 -6.55
N LYS A 88 0.01 -4.51 -7.08
CA LYS A 88 -0.18 -4.76 -8.50
C LYS A 88 -1.40 -4.04 -9.06
N ASN A 89 -1.30 -3.72 -10.35
CA ASN A 89 -2.42 -3.38 -11.22
C ASN A 89 -2.56 -4.49 -12.27
N GLY A 90 -3.50 -5.40 -12.08
CA GLY A 90 -3.55 -6.65 -12.85
C GLY A 90 -2.23 -7.42 -12.69
N ASP A 91 -1.54 -7.70 -13.80
CA ASP A 91 -0.26 -8.41 -13.80
C ASP A 91 0.95 -7.48 -13.59
N THR A 92 0.75 -6.16 -13.64
CA THR A 92 1.83 -5.18 -13.50
C THR A 92 2.16 -4.92 -12.05
N ILE A 93 3.40 -5.17 -11.66
CA ILE A 93 3.92 -4.84 -10.31
C ILE A 93 4.21 -3.34 -10.27
N LEU A 94 3.56 -2.63 -9.35
CA LEU A 94 3.81 -1.21 -9.08
C LEU A 94 4.93 -1.04 -8.05
N CYS A 95 4.95 -1.87 -7.04
CA CYS A 95 6.04 -1.93 -6.07
C CYS A 95 6.12 -3.31 -5.41
N SER A 96 7.31 -3.67 -4.95
CA SER A 96 7.54 -4.90 -4.19
C SER A 96 8.77 -4.72 -3.29
N GLY A 97 8.70 -5.24 -2.07
CA GLY A 97 9.79 -5.19 -1.10
C GLY A 97 9.32 -5.38 0.34
N LYS A 98 10.21 -5.13 1.28
CA LYS A 98 9.83 -5.09 2.70
C LYS A 98 8.99 -3.83 2.96
N MET A 99 8.00 -3.94 3.84
CA MET A 99 7.12 -2.80 4.15
C MET A 99 7.90 -1.56 4.59
N SER A 100 8.95 -1.75 5.39
CA SER A 100 9.81 -0.67 5.87
C SER A 100 10.54 0.09 4.76
N ASP A 101 10.73 -0.54 3.60
CA ASP A 101 11.49 0.04 2.48
C ASP A 101 10.59 0.79 1.49
N LEU A 102 9.27 0.56 1.55
CA LEU A 102 8.30 1.13 0.61
C LEU A 102 7.83 2.53 1.04
N THR A 103 8.79 3.37 1.43
CA THR A 103 8.54 4.75 1.85
C THR A 103 8.36 5.69 0.65
N ARG A 104 7.84 6.89 0.89
CA ARG A 104 7.65 7.93 -0.14
C ARG A 104 8.93 8.21 -0.93
N GLU A 105 10.05 8.29 -0.23
CA GLU A 105 11.37 8.61 -0.78
C GLU A 105 11.94 7.46 -1.62
N ASN A 106 11.71 6.22 -1.19
CA ASN A 106 12.26 5.04 -1.85
C ASN A 106 11.42 4.58 -3.04
N MET A 107 10.14 4.98 -3.12
CA MET A 107 9.26 4.57 -4.20
C MET A 107 9.63 5.23 -5.52
N GLN A 108 10.04 4.41 -6.48
CA GLN A 108 10.45 4.86 -7.81
C GLN A 108 9.31 4.88 -8.83
N PHE A 109 8.28 4.05 -8.62
CA PHE A 109 7.16 3.97 -9.55
C PHE A 109 6.29 5.22 -9.47
N ILE A 110 6.12 5.87 -10.63
CA ILE A 110 5.20 6.98 -10.83
C ILE A 110 4.30 6.62 -12.00
N GLY A 111 3.01 6.49 -11.72
CA GLY A 111 1.98 6.25 -12.73
C GLY A 111 1.27 7.53 -13.15
N SER A 112 0.41 7.43 -14.15
CA SER A 112 -0.50 8.49 -14.57
C SER A 112 -1.94 8.05 -14.41
N LEU A 113 -2.81 8.99 -14.06
CA LEU A 113 -4.25 8.81 -14.05
C LEU A 113 -4.90 9.86 -14.94
N PRO A 114 -5.72 9.45 -15.92
CA PRO A 114 -6.56 10.37 -16.68
C PRO A 114 -7.48 11.20 -15.77
N ALA A 115 -8.03 12.27 -16.31
CA ALA A 115 -8.98 13.11 -15.58
C ALA A 115 -10.23 12.32 -15.15
N LYS A 116 -10.92 12.83 -14.14
CA LYS A 116 -12.18 12.27 -13.63
C LYS A 116 -13.15 11.90 -14.76
N GLY A 117 -13.65 10.66 -14.71
CA GLY A 117 -14.63 10.15 -15.66
C GLY A 117 -14.06 9.64 -16.99
N GLU A 118 -12.77 9.86 -17.26
CA GLU A 118 -12.09 9.29 -18.41
C GLU A 118 -11.77 7.80 -18.18
N PRO A 119 -11.71 6.97 -19.25
CA PRO A 119 -11.29 5.59 -19.13
C PRO A 119 -9.90 5.48 -18.48
N GLY A 120 -9.77 4.66 -17.45
CA GLY A 120 -8.53 4.49 -16.70
C GLY A 120 -8.32 5.49 -15.56
N SER A 121 -9.28 6.39 -15.29
CA SER A 121 -9.23 7.30 -14.13
C SER A 121 -9.35 6.58 -12.79
N ARG A 122 -9.74 5.30 -12.81
CA ARG A 122 -9.77 4.41 -11.64
C ARG A 122 -8.93 3.17 -11.92
N LEU A 123 -8.10 2.81 -10.96
CA LEU A 123 -7.32 1.58 -10.92
C LEU A 123 -7.83 0.70 -9.80
N ASP A 124 -8.22 -0.52 -10.14
CA ASP A 124 -8.50 -1.56 -9.16
C ASP A 124 -7.21 -2.34 -8.93
N LEU A 125 -6.70 -2.27 -7.71
CA LEU A 125 -5.37 -2.69 -7.33
C LEU A 125 -5.43 -3.85 -6.33
N THR A 126 -4.38 -4.66 -6.31
CA THR A 126 -4.19 -5.69 -5.28
C THR A 126 -2.94 -5.41 -4.47
N ILE A 127 -2.99 -5.70 -3.19
CA ILE A 127 -1.84 -5.75 -2.31
C ILE A 127 -1.71 -7.15 -1.73
N SER A 128 -0.54 -7.73 -1.81
CA SER A 128 -0.24 -9.02 -1.19
C SER A 128 0.81 -8.87 -0.11
N PHE A 129 0.64 -9.63 0.96
CA PHE A 129 1.56 -9.74 2.08
C PHE A 129 2.00 -11.20 2.17
N TYR A 130 3.28 -11.44 1.95
CA TYR A 130 3.87 -12.77 2.07
C TYR A 130 4.72 -12.87 3.32
N PHE A 131 4.47 -13.90 4.12
CA PHE A 131 5.26 -14.22 5.28
C PHE A 131 6.31 -15.27 4.91
N PRO A 132 7.62 -14.91 4.81
CA PRO A 132 8.65 -15.86 4.43
C PRO A 132 8.71 -17.07 5.36
N LYS A 133 8.93 -18.27 4.79
CA LYS A 133 9.00 -19.52 5.55
C LYS A 133 10.18 -19.60 6.51
N ASP A 134 11.26 -18.91 6.19
CA ASP A 134 12.50 -18.82 6.94
C ASP A 134 12.54 -17.64 7.93
N ALA A 135 11.43 -16.92 8.06
CA ALA A 135 11.29 -15.90 9.09
C ALA A 135 11.46 -16.52 10.47
N GLY A 136 12.48 -16.08 11.20
CA GLY A 136 12.85 -16.64 12.48
C GLY A 136 11.80 -16.45 13.57
N ASN A 137 12.05 -17.03 14.73
CA ASN A 137 11.15 -17.00 15.89
C ASN A 137 10.81 -15.58 16.40
N THR A 138 11.62 -14.58 16.06
CA THR A 138 11.37 -13.18 16.40
C THR A 138 10.15 -12.58 15.71
N ALA A 139 9.70 -13.19 14.61
CA ALA A 139 8.49 -12.78 13.92
C ALA A 139 7.20 -13.43 14.47
N GLN A 140 7.35 -14.35 15.42
CA GLN A 140 6.22 -15.00 16.08
C GLN A 140 5.52 -13.99 17.01
N ASN A 141 4.19 -13.88 16.87
CA ASN A 141 3.36 -12.88 17.55
C ASN A 141 3.72 -11.42 17.20
N GLY A 142 4.41 -11.20 16.09
CA GLY A 142 4.71 -9.88 15.59
C GLY A 142 3.46 -9.13 15.15
N THR A 143 3.56 -7.81 15.16
CA THR A 143 2.50 -6.90 14.70
C THR A 143 2.98 -6.08 13.53
N LEU A 144 2.05 -5.59 12.72
CA LEU A 144 2.32 -4.60 11.68
C LEU A 144 1.23 -3.54 11.71
N GLN A 145 1.66 -2.29 11.74
CA GLN A 145 0.80 -1.13 11.56
C GLN A 145 1.38 -0.25 10.45
N PHE A 146 0.54 0.29 9.59
CA PHE A 146 0.96 1.19 8.52
C PHE A 146 -0.19 2.04 8.00
N ASP A 147 0.16 3.13 7.33
CA ASP A 147 -0.73 3.90 6.48
C ASP A 147 -0.38 3.66 5.01
N LEU A 148 -1.37 3.33 4.20
CA LEU A 148 -1.25 3.35 2.75
C LEU A 148 -1.59 4.75 2.25
N CYS A 149 -0.68 5.35 1.48
CA CYS A 149 -0.79 6.72 1.01
C CYS A 149 -0.71 6.82 -0.51
N ALA A 150 -1.35 7.85 -1.05
CA ALA A 150 -1.24 8.23 -2.45
C ALA A 150 -0.97 9.72 -2.56
N ASP A 151 0.11 10.08 -3.24
CA ASP A 151 0.37 11.45 -3.67
C ASP A 151 -0.06 11.64 -5.11
N GLY A 152 -0.60 12.81 -5.42
CA GLY A 152 -0.91 13.21 -6.77
C GLY A 152 -0.30 14.56 -7.12
N THR A 153 0.22 14.71 -8.34
CA THR A 153 0.72 15.98 -8.85
C THR A 153 0.26 16.19 -10.30
N GLN A 154 0.12 17.46 -10.70
CA GLN A 154 -0.35 17.76 -12.05
C GLN A 154 0.60 17.25 -13.13
N VAL A 155 0.04 16.87 -14.28
CA VAL A 155 0.81 16.52 -15.48
C VAL A 155 1.27 17.79 -16.20
N ARG A 156 0.38 18.78 -16.32
CA ARG A 156 0.65 20.03 -17.04
C ARG A 156 1.77 20.80 -16.36
N ASN A 157 2.77 21.21 -17.15
CA ASN A 157 3.96 21.92 -16.68
C ASN A 157 4.82 21.15 -15.64
N ASN A 158 4.66 19.84 -15.58
CA ASN A 158 5.44 18.99 -14.69
C ASN A 158 6.01 17.75 -15.43
N PRO A 159 6.83 17.96 -16.47
CA PRO A 159 7.42 16.84 -17.23
C PRO A 159 8.38 16.00 -16.38
N GLY A 160 8.96 16.59 -15.33
CA GLY A 160 9.83 15.92 -14.37
C GLY A 160 9.11 15.06 -13.33
N LYS A 161 7.75 15.03 -13.35
CA LYS A 161 6.93 14.28 -12.40
C LYS A 161 7.31 14.58 -10.92
N ASN A 162 7.51 15.84 -10.61
CA ASN A 162 7.91 16.27 -9.26
C ASN A 162 6.70 16.21 -8.30
N PHE A 163 6.95 15.69 -7.08
CA PHE A 163 5.97 15.56 -5.99
C PHE A 163 6.33 16.43 -4.80
#